data_370c1cabcf054a4aa2941a2027c71b66
#
_entry.id   370c1cabcf054a4aa2941a2027c71b66
#
_cell.length_a   1.000
_cell.length_b   1.000
_cell.length_c   1.000
_cell.angle_alpha   90.00
_cell.angle_beta   90.00
_cell.angle_gamma   90.00
#
_symmetry.space_group_name_H-M   'P 1'
#
loop_
_entity.id
_entity.type
_entity.pdbx_description
1 polymer ?
#
loop_
_entity_poly.entity_id
_entity_poly.type
_entity_poly.pdbx_seq_one_letter_code
_entity_poly.pdbx_strand_id
1 'polypeptide(L)'
;MDRKYDVITLGEILLRLSTPINGRLAQGDTLMKHLGGAELNIASEIGQLGLKTAIISKIPNNLLAAFIKNQLNASRVSENYLIEDHSDDSRVGIYYYEYGSYPRKPRVVYDRKHSSINNIDIKDVPATMFYNTRLFHTSGITLGLGGNAQKFAIECIRKFKENGTL
;
A
#
# COMPACT_ATOMS: atom_id res chain seq x y z
N MET A 1 -20.43 -16.17 -10.97
CA MET A 1 -20.46 -15.73 -9.56
C MET A 1 -20.25 -14.23 -9.54
N ASP A 2 -21.06 -13.52 -8.78
CA ASP A 2 -20.89 -12.06 -8.62
C ASP A 2 -19.69 -11.81 -7.70
N ARG A 3 -18.63 -11.22 -8.25
CA ARG A 3 -17.39 -10.95 -7.51
C ARG A 3 -17.53 -9.62 -6.76
N LYS A 4 -17.16 -9.59 -5.49
CA LYS A 4 -17.34 -8.44 -4.59
C LYS A 4 -16.59 -7.20 -5.06
N TYR A 5 -15.41 -7.38 -5.68
CA TYR A 5 -14.52 -6.31 -6.13
C TYR A 5 -14.25 -6.40 -7.62
N ASP A 6 -14.09 -5.24 -8.25
CA ASP A 6 -13.60 -5.16 -9.63
C ASP A 6 -12.08 -5.36 -9.63
N VAL A 7 -11.38 -4.74 -8.67
CA VAL A 7 -9.93 -4.86 -8.55
C VAL A 7 -9.52 -5.05 -7.09
N ILE A 8 -8.61 -6.01 -6.84
CA ILE A 8 -7.86 -6.10 -5.59
C ILE A 8 -6.39 -5.83 -5.92
N THR A 9 -5.77 -4.91 -5.19
CA THR A 9 -4.34 -4.65 -5.31
C THR A 9 -3.57 -5.22 -4.12
N LEU A 10 -2.29 -5.57 -4.31
CA LEU A 10 -1.38 -5.99 -3.25
C LEU A 10 -0.12 -5.13 -3.30
N GLY A 11 0.16 -4.43 -2.22
CA GLY A 11 1.38 -3.64 -2.11
C GLY A 11 1.59 -2.97 -0.76
N GLU A 12 2.75 -2.34 -0.61
CA GLU A 12 3.10 -1.60 0.59
C GLU A 12 2.40 -0.24 0.63
N ILE A 13 1.69 0.02 1.72
CA ILE A 13 1.22 1.35 2.06
C ILE A 13 2.34 2.11 2.77
N LEU A 14 2.76 3.22 2.19
CA LEU A 14 3.83 4.06 2.70
C LEU A 14 3.28 5.37 3.27
N LEU A 15 3.89 5.86 4.34
CA LEU A 15 3.70 7.22 4.79
C LEU A 15 4.64 8.15 4.00
N ARG A 16 4.08 9.07 3.22
CA ARG A 16 4.82 10.12 2.55
C ARG A 16 4.86 11.36 3.43
N LEU A 17 6.06 11.81 3.77
CA LEU A 17 6.31 13.07 4.45
C LEU A 17 6.93 14.06 3.45
N SER A 18 6.17 15.04 2.99
CA SER A 18 6.63 15.98 1.98
C SER A 18 6.89 17.37 2.56
N THR A 19 7.92 18.03 2.07
CA THR A 19 8.12 19.45 2.37
C THR A 19 6.96 20.28 1.81
N PRO A 20 6.72 21.50 2.32
CA PRO A 20 5.95 22.50 1.57
C PRO A 20 6.54 22.73 0.17
N ILE A 21 5.73 23.25 -0.74
CA ILE A 21 6.22 23.67 -2.07
C ILE A 21 7.38 24.67 -1.89
N ASN A 22 8.47 24.43 -2.61
CA ASN A 22 9.74 25.18 -2.50
C ASN A 22 10.54 24.94 -1.19
N GLY A 23 10.01 24.17 -0.23
CA GLY A 23 10.73 23.75 0.96
C GLY A 23 11.88 22.78 0.65
N ARG A 24 12.78 22.60 1.61
CA ARG A 24 13.89 21.63 1.55
C ARG A 24 13.86 20.73 2.78
N LEU A 25 14.23 19.45 2.61
CA LEU A 25 14.35 18.52 3.73
C LEU A 25 15.42 18.95 4.76
N ALA A 26 16.46 19.64 4.29
CA ALA A 26 17.51 20.14 5.16
C ALA A 26 17.17 21.46 5.88
N GLN A 27 15.98 22.00 5.67
CA GLN A 27 15.55 23.31 6.19
C GLN A 27 14.06 23.27 6.57
N GLY A 28 13.67 24.10 7.52
CA GLY A 28 12.29 24.15 8.00
C GLY A 28 11.97 23.04 9.02
N ASP A 29 10.80 23.13 9.58
CA ASP A 29 10.32 22.35 10.71
C ASP A 29 8.97 21.64 10.44
N THR A 30 8.46 21.77 9.22
CA THR A 30 7.13 21.25 8.85
C THR A 30 7.20 20.25 7.71
N LEU A 31 6.53 19.11 7.88
CA LEU A 31 6.32 18.11 6.83
C LEU A 31 4.81 17.80 6.70
N MET A 32 4.33 17.76 5.47
CA MET A 32 2.95 17.38 5.17
C MET A 32 2.84 15.85 5.05
N LYS A 33 1.83 15.30 5.71
CA LYS A 33 1.59 13.86 5.78
C LYS A 33 0.57 13.40 4.72
N HIS A 34 0.95 12.43 3.90
CA HIS A 34 0.12 11.78 2.90
C HIS A 34 0.36 10.27 2.90
N LEU A 35 -0.51 9.50 2.26
CA LEU A 35 -0.19 8.13 1.90
C LEU A 35 0.48 8.06 0.53
N GLY A 36 1.25 6.99 0.32
CA GLY A 36 1.84 6.60 -0.94
C GLY A 36 1.90 5.08 -1.06
N GLY A 37 2.33 4.61 -2.20
CA GLY A 37 2.39 3.20 -2.57
C GLY A 37 1.85 3.04 -3.99
N ALA A 38 2.58 2.34 -4.85
CA ALA A 38 2.21 2.20 -6.26
C ALA A 38 0.82 1.57 -6.40
N GLU A 39 0.60 0.46 -5.71
CA GLU A 39 -0.63 -0.31 -5.75
C GLU A 39 -1.78 0.42 -5.04
N LEU A 40 -1.49 1.18 -3.96
CA LEU A 40 -2.48 2.03 -3.31
C LEU A 40 -2.95 3.15 -4.23
N ASN A 41 -2.03 3.80 -4.96
CA ASN A 41 -2.41 4.85 -5.90
C ASN A 41 -3.36 4.30 -6.98
N ILE A 42 -3.05 3.12 -7.55
CA ILE A 42 -3.91 2.46 -8.53
C ILE A 42 -5.29 2.13 -7.93
N ALA A 43 -5.34 1.54 -6.73
CA ALA A 43 -6.61 1.25 -6.07
C ALA A 43 -7.43 2.52 -5.83
N SER A 44 -6.79 3.61 -5.39
CA SER A 44 -7.43 4.90 -5.14
C SER A 44 -8.00 5.52 -6.41
N GLU A 45 -7.23 5.55 -7.50
CA GLU A 45 -7.69 6.07 -8.79
C GLU A 45 -8.90 5.28 -9.31
N ILE A 46 -8.84 3.94 -9.27
CA ILE A 46 -9.93 3.08 -9.69
C ILE A 46 -11.18 3.29 -8.80
N GLY A 47 -10.98 3.43 -7.48
CA GLY A 47 -12.07 3.72 -6.53
C GLY A 47 -12.76 5.06 -6.80
N GLN A 48 -11.99 6.10 -7.16
CA GLN A 48 -12.52 7.41 -7.54
C GLN A 48 -13.28 7.36 -8.89
N LEU A 49 -12.91 6.47 -9.79
CA LEU A 49 -13.66 6.19 -11.02
C LEU A 49 -14.97 5.42 -10.79
N GLY A 50 -15.29 5.07 -9.54
CA GLY A 50 -16.55 4.44 -9.15
C GLY A 50 -16.54 2.92 -9.16
N LEU A 51 -15.40 2.26 -9.39
CA LEU A 51 -15.25 0.81 -9.30
C LEU A 51 -14.99 0.36 -7.86
N LYS A 52 -15.37 -0.87 -7.55
CA LYS A 52 -15.16 -1.47 -6.22
C LYS A 52 -13.73 -1.97 -6.09
N THR A 53 -12.94 -1.36 -5.22
CA THR A 53 -11.54 -1.74 -5.00
C THR A 53 -11.27 -2.14 -3.56
N ALA A 54 -10.24 -2.98 -3.37
CA ALA A 54 -9.66 -3.29 -2.07
C ALA A 54 -8.14 -3.37 -2.20
N ILE A 55 -7.45 -3.17 -1.08
CA ILE A 55 -6.00 -3.34 -1.00
C ILE A 55 -5.65 -4.43 0.00
N ILE A 56 -4.71 -5.30 -0.38
CA ILE A 56 -4.02 -6.23 0.51
C ILE A 56 -2.74 -5.55 0.95
N SER A 57 -2.60 -5.32 2.24
CA SER A 57 -1.38 -4.77 2.83
C SER A 57 -1.29 -5.14 4.30
N LYS A 58 -0.10 -5.07 4.89
CA LYS A 58 0.08 -5.23 6.32
C LYS A 58 0.65 -3.95 6.91
N ILE A 59 -0.01 -3.41 7.93
CA ILE A 59 0.29 -2.12 8.56
C ILE A 59 0.45 -2.29 10.07
N PRO A 60 1.21 -1.41 10.76
CA PRO A 60 1.33 -1.51 12.21
C PRO A 60 0.00 -1.24 12.91
N ASN A 61 -0.24 -1.90 14.05
CA ASN A 61 -1.37 -1.62 14.92
C ASN A 61 -1.03 -0.45 15.88
N ASN A 62 -1.11 0.78 15.37
CA ASN A 62 -0.86 2.00 16.14
C ASN A 62 -1.70 3.18 15.61
N LEU A 63 -1.46 4.39 16.11
CA LEU A 63 -2.20 5.59 15.70
C LEU A 63 -2.12 5.90 14.20
N LEU A 64 -1.07 5.46 13.50
CA LEU A 64 -0.97 5.61 12.05
C LEU A 64 -1.94 4.70 11.30
N ALA A 65 -2.33 3.55 11.88
CA ALA A 65 -3.36 2.70 11.28
C ALA A 65 -4.69 3.43 11.09
N ALA A 66 -5.11 4.21 12.08
CA ALA A 66 -6.33 5.03 11.97
C ALA A 66 -6.23 6.06 10.83
N PHE A 67 -5.07 6.71 10.69
CA PHE A 67 -4.83 7.62 9.58
C PHE A 67 -4.90 6.90 8.22
N ILE A 68 -4.27 5.74 8.10
CA ILE A 68 -4.30 4.93 6.88
C ILE A 68 -5.73 4.56 6.52
N LYS A 69 -6.50 4.00 7.45
CA LYS A 69 -7.90 3.60 7.24
C LYS A 69 -8.78 4.77 6.81
N ASN A 70 -8.63 5.94 7.45
CA ASN A 70 -9.36 7.14 7.05
C ASN A 70 -9.05 7.59 5.61
N GLN A 71 -7.79 7.51 5.19
CA GLN A 71 -7.39 7.85 3.82
C GLN A 71 -7.88 6.81 2.79
N LEU A 72 -7.87 5.51 3.12
CA LEU A 72 -8.46 4.47 2.28
C LEU A 72 -9.96 4.73 2.06
N ASN A 73 -10.69 5.00 3.14
CA ASN A 73 -12.13 5.30 3.07
C ASN A 73 -12.41 6.55 2.23
N ALA A 74 -11.63 7.63 2.41
CA ALA A 74 -11.74 8.85 1.60
C ALA A 74 -11.50 8.58 0.11
N SER A 75 -10.63 7.63 -0.21
CA SER A 75 -10.31 7.19 -1.58
C SER A 75 -11.20 6.06 -2.09
N ARG A 76 -12.24 5.66 -1.35
CA ARG A 76 -13.16 4.56 -1.67
C ARG A 76 -12.46 3.20 -1.86
N VAL A 77 -11.35 2.98 -1.18
CA VAL A 77 -10.63 1.71 -1.16
C VAL A 77 -11.03 0.92 0.07
N SER A 78 -11.52 -0.30 -0.12
CA SER A 78 -11.92 -1.17 0.98
C SER A 78 -10.71 -1.67 1.77
N GLU A 79 -10.81 -1.60 3.09
CA GLU A 79 -9.81 -2.11 4.05
C GLU A 79 -10.01 -3.58 4.45
N ASN A 80 -10.95 -4.31 3.84
CA ASN A 80 -11.32 -5.68 4.23
C ASN A 80 -10.16 -6.69 4.21
N TYR A 81 -9.08 -6.39 3.50
CA TYR A 81 -7.87 -7.22 3.41
C TYR A 81 -6.63 -6.51 3.95
N LEU A 82 -6.87 -5.45 4.74
CA LEU A 82 -5.82 -4.78 5.47
C LEU A 82 -5.52 -5.56 6.75
N ILE A 83 -4.26 -5.95 6.93
CA ILE A 83 -3.79 -6.78 8.03
C ILE A 83 -3.11 -5.88 9.05
N GLU A 84 -3.44 -6.02 10.32
CA GLU A 84 -2.75 -5.32 11.40
C GLU A 84 -1.59 -6.17 11.94
N ASP A 85 -0.42 -5.58 12.00
CA ASP A 85 0.80 -6.17 12.57
C ASP A 85 0.87 -5.79 14.05
N HIS A 86 0.72 -6.77 14.92
CA HIS A 86 0.75 -6.60 16.38
C HIS A 86 2.12 -6.87 16.99
N SER A 87 3.17 -7.02 16.17
CA SER A 87 4.54 -7.18 16.68
C SER A 87 5.07 -5.87 17.28
N ASP A 88 5.96 -5.97 18.28
CA ASP A 88 6.51 -4.82 18.99
C ASP A 88 7.33 -3.89 18.08
N ASP A 89 7.92 -4.44 17.02
CA ASP A 89 8.71 -3.73 16.01
C ASP A 89 7.90 -3.31 14.78
N SER A 90 6.56 -3.46 14.85
CA SER A 90 5.67 -3.12 13.74
C SER A 90 5.79 -1.64 13.35
N ARG A 91 5.97 -1.37 12.05
CA ARG A 91 6.10 -0.01 11.54
C ARG A 91 5.56 0.15 10.12
N VAL A 92 5.11 1.35 9.80
CA VAL A 92 4.85 1.75 8.42
C VAL A 92 6.16 2.19 7.76
N GLY A 93 6.37 1.80 6.51
CA GLY A 93 7.47 2.34 5.71
C GLY A 93 7.24 3.83 5.42
N ILE A 94 8.29 4.62 5.50
CA ILE A 94 8.24 6.07 5.29
C ILE A 94 9.10 6.45 4.09
N TYR A 95 8.67 7.45 3.35
CA TYR A 95 9.57 8.17 2.48
C TYR A 95 9.37 9.68 2.62
N TYR A 96 10.51 10.38 2.60
CA TYR A 96 10.56 11.83 2.62
C TYR A 96 10.64 12.33 1.18
N TYR A 97 9.80 13.31 0.84
CA TYR A 97 9.72 13.84 -0.50
C TYR A 97 9.96 15.34 -0.50
N GLU A 98 10.99 15.76 -1.21
CA GLU A 98 11.29 17.16 -1.48
C GLU A 98 10.82 17.54 -2.87
N TYR A 99 9.92 18.52 -2.96
CA TYR A 99 9.45 19.01 -4.25
C TYR A 99 10.57 19.65 -5.07
N GLY A 100 10.61 19.31 -6.36
CA GLY A 100 11.47 19.99 -7.31
C GLY A 100 10.98 21.41 -7.60
N SER A 101 11.89 22.30 -7.92
CA SER A 101 11.61 23.63 -8.45
C SER A 101 12.78 23.98 -9.39
N TYR A 102 12.45 24.25 -10.68
CA TYR A 102 13.49 24.48 -11.66
C TYR A 102 14.58 25.45 -11.16
N PRO A 103 15.86 25.14 -11.33
CA PRO A 103 16.44 23.95 -11.99
C PRO A 103 16.61 22.71 -11.07
N ARG A 104 16.15 22.78 -9.83
CA ARG A 104 16.30 21.74 -8.82
C ARG A 104 15.34 20.58 -9.05
N LYS A 105 15.86 19.36 -9.17
CA LYS A 105 15.05 18.14 -9.30
C LYS A 105 14.42 17.76 -7.96
N PRO A 106 13.27 17.05 -7.96
CA PRO A 106 12.71 16.46 -6.75
C PRO A 106 13.68 15.42 -6.16
N ARG A 107 13.59 15.21 -4.84
CA ARG A 107 14.41 14.21 -4.12
C ARG A 107 13.52 13.34 -3.26
N VAL A 108 13.93 12.08 -3.13
CA VAL A 108 13.25 11.10 -2.27
C VAL A 108 14.28 10.43 -1.38
N VAL A 109 13.97 10.33 -0.09
CA VAL A 109 14.74 9.56 0.89
C VAL A 109 13.82 8.49 1.45
N TYR A 110 14.19 7.21 1.33
CA TYR A 110 13.41 6.10 1.84
C TYR A 110 13.89 5.65 3.22
N ASP A 111 12.93 5.46 4.12
CA ASP A 111 13.06 4.78 5.40
C ASP A 111 11.97 3.70 5.49
N ARG A 112 12.15 2.58 4.78
CA ARG A 112 11.14 1.52 4.62
C ARG A 112 11.64 0.10 4.95
N LYS A 113 12.87 -0.03 5.45
CA LYS A 113 13.37 -1.35 5.87
C LYS A 113 12.55 -1.88 7.03
N HIS A 114 12.30 -3.20 7.03
CA HIS A 114 11.58 -3.89 8.09
C HIS A 114 10.19 -3.32 8.40
N SER A 115 9.52 -2.71 7.40
CA SER A 115 8.12 -2.31 7.53
C SER A 115 7.22 -3.54 7.64
N SER A 116 6.03 -3.38 8.24
CA SER A 116 5.09 -4.46 8.56
C SER A 116 4.72 -5.35 7.37
N ILE A 117 4.74 -4.84 6.13
CA ILE A 117 4.50 -5.65 4.93
C ILE A 117 5.50 -6.80 4.78
N ASN A 118 6.72 -6.68 5.31
CA ASN A 118 7.72 -7.74 5.26
C ASN A 118 7.39 -8.94 6.17
N ASN A 119 6.42 -8.78 7.07
CA ASN A 119 5.92 -9.82 7.97
C ASN A 119 4.60 -10.44 7.48
N ILE A 120 4.17 -10.17 6.23
CA ILE A 120 2.94 -10.71 5.67
C ILE A 120 3.07 -12.21 5.38
N ASP A 121 2.01 -12.97 5.69
CA ASP A 121 1.93 -14.40 5.43
C ASP A 121 0.58 -14.75 4.79
N ILE A 122 0.53 -15.84 4.02
CA ILE A 122 -0.70 -16.30 3.36
C ILE A 122 -1.81 -16.67 4.37
N LYS A 123 -1.45 -16.97 5.59
CA LYS A 123 -2.38 -17.26 6.69
C LYS A 123 -3.10 -16.01 7.21
N ASP A 124 -2.58 -14.83 6.91
CA ASP A 124 -3.14 -13.57 7.35
C ASP A 124 -4.41 -13.19 6.56
N VAL A 125 -4.67 -13.84 5.41
CA VAL A 125 -5.80 -13.54 4.54
C VAL A 125 -6.77 -14.71 4.41
N PRO A 126 -8.09 -14.44 4.33
CA PRO A 126 -9.08 -15.50 4.16
C PRO A 126 -9.00 -16.12 2.76
N ALA A 127 -9.14 -17.44 2.65
CA ALA A 127 -9.13 -18.13 1.35
C ALA A 127 -10.21 -17.63 0.39
N THR A 128 -11.34 -17.13 0.91
CA THR A 128 -12.43 -16.54 0.12
C THR A 128 -12.01 -15.30 -0.66
N MET A 129 -10.94 -14.60 -0.26
CA MET A 129 -10.41 -13.44 -0.97
C MET A 129 -10.09 -13.76 -2.43
N PHE A 130 -9.55 -14.94 -2.71
CA PHE A 130 -9.10 -15.36 -4.05
C PHE A 130 -10.24 -15.55 -5.06
N TYR A 131 -11.50 -15.57 -4.61
CA TYR A 131 -12.71 -15.68 -5.46
C TYR A 131 -13.44 -14.34 -5.63
N ASN A 132 -13.00 -13.29 -4.92
CA ASN A 132 -13.78 -12.08 -4.71
C ASN A 132 -13.42 -10.92 -5.66
N THR A 133 -12.54 -11.10 -6.63
CA THR A 133 -12.16 -10.02 -7.55
C THR A 133 -12.14 -10.47 -9.01
N ARG A 134 -12.39 -9.54 -9.93
CA ARG A 134 -12.24 -9.73 -11.37
C ARG A 134 -10.79 -9.60 -11.82
N LEU A 135 -10.07 -8.66 -11.21
CA LEU A 135 -8.67 -8.38 -11.53
C LEU A 135 -7.85 -8.29 -10.24
N PHE A 136 -6.69 -8.90 -10.26
CA PHE A 136 -5.67 -8.76 -9.22
C PHE A 136 -4.47 -7.99 -9.77
N HIS A 137 -3.99 -7.00 -9.03
CA HIS A 137 -2.83 -6.19 -9.44
C HIS A 137 -1.78 -6.12 -8.34
N THR A 138 -0.54 -6.35 -8.74
CA THR A 138 0.67 -6.06 -7.95
C THR A 138 1.77 -5.57 -8.89
N SER A 139 2.81 -4.95 -8.37
CA SER A 139 3.88 -4.39 -9.20
C SER A 139 5.25 -5.01 -8.90
N GLY A 140 6.21 -4.71 -9.76
CA GLY A 140 7.61 -5.07 -9.56
C GLY A 140 8.21 -4.47 -8.27
N ILE A 141 7.63 -3.37 -7.75
CA ILE A 141 8.07 -2.76 -6.50
C ILE A 141 7.79 -3.71 -5.33
N THR A 142 6.59 -4.27 -5.25
CA THR A 142 6.22 -5.23 -4.20
C THR A 142 7.00 -6.53 -4.32
N LEU A 143 7.17 -7.05 -5.54
CA LEU A 143 8.03 -8.23 -5.79
C LEU A 143 9.49 -7.95 -5.42
N GLY A 144 9.97 -6.73 -5.64
CA GLY A 144 11.34 -6.29 -5.33
C GLY A 144 11.63 -6.09 -3.84
N LEU A 145 10.61 -6.13 -2.95
CA LEU A 145 10.83 -6.10 -1.50
C LEU A 145 11.59 -7.35 -1.00
N GLY A 146 11.48 -8.47 -1.73
CA GLY A 146 12.09 -9.73 -1.34
C GLY A 146 11.39 -10.40 -0.16
N GLY A 147 12.04 -11.41 0.43
CA GLY A 147 11.58 -12.07 1.66
C GLY A 147 10.15 -12.60 1.61
N ASN A 148 9.40 -12.37 2.70
CA ASN A 148 8.02 -12.86 2.82
C ASN A 148 7.06 -12.08 1.92
N ALA A 149 7.25 -10.77 1.73
CA ALA A 149 6.41 -9.97 0.85
C ALA A 149 6.44 -10.48 -0.60
N GLN A 150 7.62 -10.83 -1.11
CA GLN A 150 7.76 -11.42 -2.44
C GLN A 150 7.09 -12.80 -2.54
N LYS A 151 7.36 -13.69 -1.56
CA LYS A 151 6.75 -15.03 -1.51
C LYS A 151 5.23 -14.95 -1.49
N PHE A 152 4.69 -14.09 -0.64
CA PHE A 152 3.27 -13.83 -0.53
C PHE A 152 2.67 -13.32 -1.85
N ALA A 153 3.33 -12.36 -2.51
CA ALA A 153 2.86 -11.82 -3.78
C ALA A 153 2.83 -12.89 -4.88
N ILE A 154 3.86 -13.72 -5.00
CA ILE A 154 3.91 -14.83 -5.96
C ILE A 154 2.80 -15.85 -5.69
N GLU A 155 2.56 -16.17 -4.41
CA GLU A 155 1.48 -17.09 -4.04
C GLU A 155 0.10 -16.50 -4.33
N CYS A 156 -0.12 -15.22 -4.07
CA CYS A 156 -1.33 -14.50 -4.46
C CYS A 156 -1.58 -14.56 -5.96
N ILE A 157 -0.56 -14.24 -6.78
CA ILE A 157 -0.66 -14.31 -8.25
C ILE A 157 -1.14 -15.70 -8.69
N ARG A 158 -0.52 -16.76 -8.15
CA ARG A 158 -0.89 -18.14 -8.48
C ARG A 158 -2.33 -18.46 -8.09
N LYS A 159 -2.72 -18.18 -6.83
CA LYS A 159 -4.06 -18.47 -6.31
C LYS A 159 -5.16 -17.69 -7.03
N PHE A 160 -4.95 -16.41 -7.31
CA PHE A 160 -5.91 -15.62 -8.08
C PHE A 160 -6.07 -16.17 -9.50
N LYS A 161 -4.97 -16.53 -10.16
CA LYS A 161 -5.01 -17.13 -11.51
C LYS A 161 -5.72 -18.47 -11.53
N GLU A 162 -5.46 -19.37 -10.56
CA GLU A 162 -6.15 -20.65 -10.40
C GLU A 162 -7.66 -20.49 -10.25
N ASN A 163 -8.13 -19.36 -9.70
CA ASN A 163 -9.54 -19.03 -9.52
C ASN A 163 -10.13 -18.16 -10.65
N GLY A 164 -9.45 -18.10 -11.79
CA GLY A 164 -9.93 -17.41 -12.99
C GLY A 164 -9.98 -15.88 -12.85
N THR A 165 -9.10 -15.30 -12.01
CA THR A 165 -8.89 -13.86 -11.91
C THR A 165 -7.86 -13.43 -12.93
N LEU A 166 -8.10 -12.28 -13.58
CA LEU A 166 -7.13 -11.64 -14.49
C LEU A 166 -5.99 -11.01 -13.72
#